data_0d9fec6765d9209cc756d8cdac42fa62
#
_entry.id   0d9fec6765d9209cc756d8cdac42fa62
#
_cell.length_a   1.000
_cell.length_b   1.000
_cell.length_c   1.000
_cell.angle_alpha   90.00
_cell.angle_beta   90.00
_cell.angle_gamma   90.00
#
_symmetry.space_group_name_H-M   'P 1'
#
loop_
_entity.id
_entity.type
_entity.pdbx_description
1 polymer ?
#
loop_
_entity_poly.entity_id
_entity_poly.type
_entity_poly.pdbx_seq_one_letter_code
_entity_poly.pdbx_strand_id
1 'polypeptide(L)'
;AVSEADVVITNPTHYAVAVKYDKNVMQAPIVNAKGEDEIAMRIKSLAKENNVEIVENKLLARELYTKVEIGDIIPEEYLQAMAIILAKVYKLKGKR
;
A
#
# COMPACT_ATOMS: atom_id res chain seq x y z
N ALA A 1 -2.61 -8.71 6.79
CA ALA A 1 -1.58 -9.27 5.93
C ALA A 1 -1.75 -8.78 4.50
N VAL A 2 -0.80 -9.14 3.63
CA VAL A 2 -0.79 -8.64 2.26
C VAL A 2 -2.03 -9.06 1.48
N SER A 3 -2.54 -10.26 1.72
CA SER A 3 -3.70 -10.76 0.97
C SER A 3 -4.94 -9.88 1.13
N GLU A 4 -5.00 -9.10 2.19
CA GLU A 4 -6.14 -8.22 2.48
C GLU A 4 -5.91 -6.79 2.02
N ALA A 5 -4.73 -6.49 1.51
CA ALA A 5 -4.40 -5.14 1.10
C ALA A 5 -5.10 -4.76 -0.20
N ASP A 6 -5.29 -3.47 -0.38
CA ASP A 6 -5.84 -2.95 -1.63
C ASP A 6 -4.76 -2.63 -2.64
N VAL A 7 -3.58 -2.30 -2.16
CA VAL A 7 -2.47 -1.93 -3.04
C VAL A 7 -1.16 -2.11 -2.28
N VAL A 8 -0.09 -2.40 -3.03
CA VAL A 8 1.27 -2.39 -2.49
C VAL A 8 2.03 -1.27 -3.20
N ILE A 9 2.55 -0.32 -2.42
CA ILE A 9 3.33 0.79 -2.94
C ILE A 9 4.79 0.40 -2.85
N THR A 10 5.54 0.57 -3.93
CA THR A 10 6.93 0.11 -3.95
C THR A 10 7.92 1.21 -4.31
N ASN A 11 9.07 1.10 -3.69
CA ASN A 11 10.32 1.65 -4.15
C ASN A 11 11.12 0.42 -4.56
N PRO A 12 11.21 0.12 -5.85
CA PRO A 12 11.77 -1.16 -6.30
C PRO A 12 13.15 -1.35 -5.72
N THR A 13 13.46 -2.54 -5.27
CA THR A 13 14.70 -2.97 -4.67
C THR A 13 14.90 -2.52 -3.22
N HIS A 14 14.07 -1.60 -2.69
CA HIS A 14 14.26 -1.13 -1.31
C HIS A 14 13.05 -1.33 -0.42
N TYR A 15 11.87 -0.83 -0.81
CA TYR A 15 10.73 -0.82 0.09
C TYR A 15 9.46 -1.32 -0.58
N ALA A 16 8.61 -1.97 0.21
CA ALA A 16 7.25 -2.28 -0.19
C ALA A 16 6.34 -2.06 1.01
N VAL A 17 5.22 -1.40 0.78
CA VAL A 17 4.26 -1.06 1.83
C VAL A 17 2.87 -1.46 1.35
N ALA A 18 2.23 -2.38 2.07
CA ALA A 18 0.88 -2.80 1.76
C ALA A 18 -0.10 -1.89 2.48
N VAL A 19 -1.09 -1.39 1.74
CA VAL A 19 -2.05 -0.42 2.25
C VAL A 19 -3.44 -0.98 2.11
N LYS A 20 -4.24 -0.84 3.16
CA LYS A 20 -5.61 -1.32 3.19
C LYS A 20 -6.55 -0.17 3.48
N TYR A 21 -7.67 -0.11 2.77
CA TYR A 21 -8.69 0.89 3.03
C TYR A 21 -10.08 0.33 2.75
N ASP A 22 -10.97 0.49 3.71
CA ASP A 22 -12.39 0.17 3.56
C ASP A 22 -13.17 1.40 3.98
N LYS A 23 -13.72 2.10 3.01
CA LYS A 23 -14.40 3.36 3.26
C LYS A 23 -15.63 3.23 4.16
N ASN A 24 -16.15 2.01 4.29
CA ASN A 24 -17.33 1.78 5.12
C ASN A 24 -17.02 1.70 6.60
N VAL A 25 -15.76 1.39 6.96
CA VAL A 25 -15.38 1.19 8.36
C VAL A 25 -14.13 1.95 8.78
N MET A 26 -13.42 2.57 7.83
CA MET A 26 -12.17 3.26 8.12
C MET A 26 -12.25 4.71 7.70
N GLN A 27 -11.72 5.61 8.54
CA GLN A 27 -11.64 7.02 8.20
C GLN A 27 -10.49 7.30 7.23
N ALA A 28 -9.46 6.49 7.28
CA ALA A 28 -8.28 6.68 6.45
C ALA A 28 -7.64 5.32 6.20
N PRO A 29 -6.85 5.19 5.11
CA PRO A 29 -6.10 3.96 4.87
C PRO A 29 -5.11 3.68 5.98
N ILE A 30 -4.79 2.41 6.17
CA ILE A 30 -3.79 1.99 7.15
C ILE A 30 -2.66 1.24 6.43
N VAL A 31 -1.49 1.24 7.06
CA VAL A 31 -0.39 0.38 6.62
C VAL A 31 -0.65 -1.02 7.17
N ASN A 32 -0.80 -1.97 6.27
CA ASN A 32 -1.16 -3.33 6.62
C ASN A 32 0.05 -4.25 6.75
N ALA A 33 1.11 -3.93 6.01
CA ALA A 33 2.39 -4.64 6.08
C ALA A 33 3.44 -3.72 5.47
N LYS A 34 4.69 -3.92 5.84
CA LYS A 34 5.77 -3.17 5.22
C LYS A 34 7.08 -3.91 5.41
N GLY A 35 8.04 -3.65 4.52
CA GLY A 35 9.34 -4.27 4.64
C GLY A 35 10.32 -3.65 3.68
N GLU A 36 11.61 -3.94 3.94
CA GLU A 36 12.68 -3.52 3.03
C GLU A 36 13.41 -4.74 2.52
N ASP A 37 14.12 -4.57 1.42
CA ASP A 37 14.99 -5.57 0.82
C ASP A 37 14.29 -6.91 0.61
N GLU A 38 14.72 -7.98 1.26
CA GLU A 38 14.14 -9.30 1.06
C GLU A 38 12.67 -9.37 1.48
N ILE A 39 12.33 -8.67 2.56
CA ILE A 39 10.94 -8.63 3.00
C ILE A 39 10.10 -7.88 1.98
N ALA A 40 10.63 -6.81 1.40
CA ALA A 40 9.93 -6.09 0.35
C ALA A 40 9.65 -7.01 -0.85
N MET A 41 10.63 -7.83 -1.23
CA MET A 41 10.44 -8.77 -2.33
C MET A 41 9.36 -9.80 -2.01
N ARG A 42 9.32 -10.27 -0.76
CA ARG A 42 8.30 -11.21 -0.35
C ARG A 42 6.90 -10.59 -0.38
N ILE A 43 6.79 -9.34 0.07
CA ILE A 43 5.51 -8.62 0.01
C ILE A 43 5.04 -8.52 -1.44
N LYS A 44 5.95 -8.20 -2.36
CA LYS A 44 5.59 -8.10 -3.77
C LYS A 44 5.13 -9.46 -4.33
N SER A 45 5.81 -10.54 -3.95
CA SER A 45 5.41 -11.88 -4.39
C SER A 45 4.02 -12.23 -3.87
N LEU A 46 3.76 -11.95 -2.60
CA LEU A 46 2.45 -12.23 -2.02
C LEU A 46 1.36 -11.39 -2.68
N ALA A 47 1.68 -10.15 -3.02
CA ALA A 47 0.74 -9.29 -3.73
C ALA A 47 0.35 -9.90 -5.06
N LYS A 48 1.33 -10.39 -5.82
CA LYS A 48 1.06 -11.03 -7.10
C LYS A 48 0.22 -12.28 -6.94
N GLU A 49 0.52 -13.10 -5.94
CA GLU A 49 -0.24 -14.33 -5.69
C GLU A 49 -1.69 -14.04 -5.34
N ASN A 50 -1.96 -12.91 -4.72
CA ASN A 50 -3.28 -12.57 -4.23
C ASN A 50 -3.98 -11.52 -5.10
N ASN A 51 -3.42 -11.23 -6.27
CA ASN A 51 -4.01 -10.24 -7.21
C ASN A 51 -4.14 -8.86 -6.60
N VAL A 52 -3.19 -8.48 -5.75
CA VAL A 52 -3.12 -7.13 -5.19
C VAL A 52 -2.25 -6.30 -6.12
N GLU A 53 -2.76 -5.14 -6.53
CA GLU A 53 -2.03 -4.25 -7.44
C GLU A 53 -0.76 -3.73 -6.78
N ILE A 54 0.28 -3.61 -7.58
CA ILE A 54 1.56 -3.05 -7.15
C ILE A 54 1.78 -1.76 -7.93
N VAL A 55 2.00 -0.67 -7.20
CA VAL A 55 2.19 0.65 -7.80
C VAL A 55 3.55 1.17 -7.36
N GLU A 56 4.36 1.55 -8.33
CA GLU A 56 5.67 2.11 -8.01
C GLU A 56 5.54 3.60 -7.71
N ASN A 57 5.98 4.00 -6.53
CA ASN A 57 6.13 5.41 -6.16
C ASN A 57 7.24 5.45 -5.13
N LYS A 58 8.45 5.74 -5.60
CA LYS A 58 9.65 5.61 -4.77
C LYS A 58 9.59 6.44 -3.50
N LEU A 59 9.20 7.71 -3.64
CA LEU A 59 9.18 8.61 -2.49
C LEU A 59 8.11 8.20 -1.49
N LEU A 60 6.91 7.93 -1.97
CA LEU A 60 5.81 7.57 -1.09
C LEU A 60 6.10 6.28 -0.34
N ALA A 61 6.63 5.27 -1.02
CA ALA A 61 6.95 4.00 -0.38
C ALA A 61 7.96 4.20 0.74
N ARG A 62 9.01 4.99 0.48
CA ARG A 62 10.02 5.26 1.49
C ARG A 62 9.45 6.01 2.68
N GLU A 63 8.63 7.04 2.41
CA GLU A 63 8.03 7.84 3.47
C GLU A 63 7.10 7.00 4.34
N LEU A 64 6.24 6.21 3.71
CA LEU A 64 5.33 5.34 4.47
C LEU A 64 6.10 4.30 5.28
N TYR A 65 7.12 3.69 4.67
CA TYR A 65 7.92 2.71 5.38
C TYR A 65 8.57 3.32 6.63
N THR A 66 9.13 4.51 6.47
CA THR A 66 9.90 5.14 7.52
C THR A 66 9.01 5.69 8.63
N LYS A 67 7.85 6.26 8.29
CA LYS A 67 7.09 7.08 9.21
C LYS A 67 5.79 6.47 9.74
N VAL A 68 5.31 5.37 9.15
CA VAL A 68 4.02 4.81 9.54
C VAL A 68 4.19 3.38 9.98
N GLU A 69 3.76 3.08 11.21
CA GLU A 69 3.84 1.71 11.74
C GLU A 69 2.71 0.85 11.20
N ILE A 70 2.93 -0.46 11.20
CA ILE A 70 1.90 -1.40 10.79
C ILE A 70 0.69 -1.24 11.72
N GLY A 71 -0.48 -1.13 11.12
CA GLY A 71 -1.73 -0.95 11.86
C GLY A 71 -2.13 0.50 12.04
N ASP A 72 -1.22 1.44 11.78
CA ASP A 72 -1.53 2.86 11.95
C ASP A 72 -2.10 3.46 10.68
N ILE A 73 -2.90 4.50 10.86
CA ILE A 73 -3.46 5.22 9.72
C ILE A 73 -2.37 6.03 9.03
N ILE A 74 -2.55 6.18 7.74
CA ILE A 74 -1.63 6.98 6.93
C ILE A 74 -1.90 8.45 7.22
N PRO A 75 -0.85 9.22 7.57
CA PRO A 75 -1.01 10.63 7.91
C PRO A 75 -1.58 11.46 6.77
N GLU A 76 -2.20 12.56 7.17
CA GLU A 76 -2.90 13.45 6.24
C GLU A 76 -1.99 13.91 5.09
N GLU A 77 -0.72 14.14 5.37
CA GLU A 77 0.20 14.64 4.33
C GLU A 77 0.34 13.70 3.14
N TYR A 78 -0.02 12.41 3.30
CA TYR A 78 0.06 11.42 2.22
C TYR A 78 -1.30 11.05 1.65
N LEU A 79 -2.39 11.57 2.21
CA LEU A 79 -3.72 11.09 1.83
C LEU A 79 -4.11 11.46 0.41
N GLN A 80 -3.66 12.61 -0.09
CA GLN A 80 -3.97 12.98 -1.45
C GLN A 80 -3.34 12.01 -2.45
N ALA A 81 -2.07 11.68 -2.22
CA ALA A 81 -1.38 10.71 -3.08
C ALA A 81 -2.06 9.34 -3.00
N MET A 82 -2.44 8.92 -1.78
CA MET A 82 -3.10 7.64 -1.61
C MET A 82 -4.47 7.61 -2.27
N ALA A 83 -5.22 8.70 -2.20
CA ALA A 83 -6.53 8.75 -2.84
C ALA A 83 -6.42 8.56 -4.35
N ILE A 84 -5.44 9.19 -4.97
CA ILE A 84 -5.21 9.05 -6.41
C ILE A 84 -4.86 7.61 -6.75
N ILE A 85 -3.98 7.00 -5.97
CA ILE A 85 -3.56 5.61 -6.20
C ILE A 85 -4.72 4.64 -6.01
N LEU A 86 -5.47 4.80 -4.91
CA LEU A 86 -6.59 3.89 -4.63
C LEU A 86 -7.69 4.02 -5.66
N ALA A 87 -7.98 5.25 -6.13
CA ALA A 87 -8.97 5.44 -7.17
C ALA A 87 -8.58 4.70 -8.45
N LYS A 88 -7.30 4.77 -8.81
CA LYS A 88 -6.78 4.08 -9.99
C LYS A 88 -6.87 2.57 -9.82
N VAL A 89 -6.51 2.06 -8.64
CA VAL A 89 -6.56 0.63 -8.37
C VAL A 89 -8.00 0.11 -8.43
N TYR A 90 -8.93 0.84 -7.83
CA TYR A 90 -10.34 0.44 -7.85
C TYR A 90 -10.88 0.43 -9.28
N LYS A 91 -10.48 1.39 -10.08
CA LYS A 91 -10.90 1.43 -11.48
C LYS A 91 -10.38 0.22 -12.24
N LEU A 92 -9.11 -0.13 -12.04
CA LEU A 92 -8.50 -1.28 -12.70
C LEU A 92 -9.20 -2.58 -12.33
N LYS A 93 -9.72 -2.68 -11.11
CA LYS A 93 -10.39 -3.88 -10.64
C LYS A 93 -11.90 -3.84 -10.85
N GLY A 94 -12.41 -2.80 -11.50
CA GLY A 94 -13.83 -2.66 -11.74
C GLY A 94 -14.63 -2.26 -10.52
N LYS A 95 -13.98 -1.78 -9.48
CA LYS A 95 -14.66 -1.30 -8.27
C LYS A 95 -15.09 0.15 -8.42
N ARG A 96 -16.09 0.55 -7.65
CA ARG A 96 -16.61 1.92 -7.65
C ARG A 96 -16.28 2.63 -6.36
#